data_a5a2f54c2cc73cc4cff7745c6445b283
#
_entry.id   a5a2f54c2cc73cc4cff7745c6445b283
#
_cell.length_a   1.000
_cell.length_b   1.000
_cell.length_c   1.000
_cell.angle_alpha   90.00
_cell.angle_beta   90.00
_cell.angle_gamma   90.00
#
_symmetry.space_group_name_H-M   'P 1'
#
loop_
_entity.id
_entity.type
_entity.pdbx_description
1 polymer ?
#
loop_
_entity_poly.entity_id
_entity_poly.type
_entity_poly.pdbx_seq_one_letter_code
_entity_poly.pdbx_strand_id
1 'polypeptide(L)'
;CFALRVRGDSMVGAGILDGDKVVVRPQSVADDGQIVVARIGDEATVKRLSRRNGQIWLLPENPTYQPIDGSEAVIIGLVKAVVREY
;
A
#
# COMPACT_ATOMS: atom_id res chain seq x y z
N CYS A 1 -15.05 -4.70 -4.84
CA CYS A 1 -13.59 -4.62 -5.01
C CYS A 1 -13.21 -4.05 -6.36
N PHE A 2 -12.03 -3.49 -6.44
CA PHE A 2 -11.47 -3.02 -7.70
C PHE A 2 -10.01 -3.48 -7.79
N ALA A 3 -9.42 -3.38 -8.98
CA ALA A 3 -8.03 -3.73 -9.21
C ALA A 3 -7.22 -2.49 -9.56
N LEU A 4 -5.99 -2.46 -9.09
CA LEU A 4 -5.06 -1.36 -9.34
C LEU A 4 -3.74 -1.97 -9.82
N ARG A 5 -3.16 -1.40 -10.89
CA ARG A 5 -1.86 -1.82 -11.36
C ARG A 5 -0.75 -1.15 -10.54
N VAL A 6 0.18 -1.96 -10.09
CA VAL A 6 1.31 -1.48 -9.27
C VAL A 6 2.40 -0.97 -10.19
N ARG A 7 2.95 0.18 -9.85
CA ARG A 7 4.11 0.77 -10.54
C ARG A 7 5.25 0.92 -9.57
N GLY A 8 6.44 0.53 -10.02
CA GLY A 8 7.63 0.61 -9.20
C GLY A 8 7.86 -0.62 -8.37
N ASP A 9 8.91 -0.59 -7.55
CA ASP A 9 9.41 -1.75 -6.83
C ASP A 9 9.47 -1.56 -5.32
N SER A 10 8.69 -0.62 -4.79
CA SER A 10 8.74 -0.33 -3.35
C SER A 10 8.18 -1.45 -2.48
N MET A 11 7.46 -2.43 -3.06
CA MET A 11 6.82 -3.51 -2.31
C MET A 11 7.32 -4.89 -2.71
N VAL A 12 8.50 -4.98 -3.32
CA VAL A 12 9.04 -6.27 -3.79
C VAL A 12 9.28 -7.25 -2.65
N GLY A 13 9.63 -6.77 -1.45
CA GLY A 13 9.82 -7.63 -0.28
C GLY A 13 8.54 -8.30 0.19
N ALA A 14 7.39 -7.77 -0.17
CA ALA A 14 6.09 -8.38 0.10
C ALA A 14 5.59 -9.22 -1.07
N GLY A 15 6.41 -9.39 -2.12
CA GLY A 15 6.03 -10.18 -3.29
C GLY A 15 5.18 -9.42 -4.29
N ILE A 16 5.08 -8.11 -4.18
CA ILE A 16 4.32 -7.27 -5.11
C ILE A 16 5.31 -6.59 -6.03
N LEU A 17 5.24 -6.93 -7.31
CA LEU A 17 6.21 -6.48 -8.30
C LEU A 17 5.60 -5.43 -9.23
N ASP A 18 6.47 -4.65 -9.87
CA ASP A 18 6.05 -3.71 -10.91
C ASP A 18 5.22 -4.43 -11.96
N GLY A 19 4.09 -3.86 -12.32
CA GLY A 19 3.17 -4.46 -13.31
C GLY A 19 2.13 -5.40 -12.73
N ASP A 20 2.28 -5.81 -11.46
CA ASP A 20 1.26 -6.63 -10.81
C ASP A 20 -0.04 -5.86 -10.65
N LYS A 21 -1.15 -6.59 -10.54
CA LYS A 21 -2.43 -6.02 -10.16
C LYS A 21 -2.72 -6.41 -8.73
N VAL A 22 -3.17 -5.46 -7.94
CA VAL A 22 -3.68 -5.74 -6.59
C VAL A 22 -5.20 -5.63 -6.60
N VAL A 23 -5.85 -6.58 -5.96
CA VAL A 23 -7.29 -6.54 -5.76
C VAL A 23 -7.54 -5.83 -4.44
N VAL A 24 -8.32 -4.77 -4.49
CA VAL A 24 -8.49 -3.84 -3.38
C VAL A 24 -9.94 -3.83 -2.94
N ARG A 25 -10.15 -4.07 -1.65
CA ARG A 25 -11.46 -3.92 -1.02
C ARG A 25 -11.58 -2.48 -0.52
N PRO A 26 -12.54 -1.70 -1.01
CA PRO A 26 -12.70 -0.32 -0.55
C PRO A 26 -13.04 -0.27 0.94
N GLN A 27 -12.24 0.45 1.68
CA GLN A 27 -12.50 0.73 3.10
C GLN A 27 -11.59 1.87 3.53
N SER A 28 -12.02 2.65 4.51
CA SER A 28 -11.28 3.82 4.97
C SER A 28 -10.44 3.56 6.22
N VAL A 29 -10.52 2.36 6.77
CA VAL A 29 -9.81 1.97 8.00
C VAL A 29 -9.09 0.66 7.73
N ALA A 30 -7.90 0.51 8.31
CA ALA A 30 -7.14 -0.72 8.23
C ALA A 30 -6.34 -0.90 9.52
N ASP A 31 -5.92 -2.13 9.77
CA ASP A 31 -5.16 -2.48 10.97
C ASP A 31 -3.66 -2.38 10.73
N ASP A 32 -2.92 -2.24 11.81
CA ASP A 32 -1.47 -2.26 11.79
C ASP A 32 -0.97 -3.53 11.09
N GLY A 33 0.00 -3.37 10.21
CA GLY A 33 0.62 -4.47 9.47
C GLY A 33 -0.09 -4.88 8.18
N GLN A 34 -1.25 -4.34 7.89
CA GLN A 34 -1.96 -4.65 6.65
C GLN A 34 -1.40 -3.86 5.47
N ILE A 35 -1.48 -4.45 4.28
CA ILE A 35 -1.09 -3.77 3.05
C ILE A 35 -2.31 -3.03 2.51
N VAL A 36 -2.14 -1.75 2.29
CA VAL A 36 -3.23 -0.85 1.90
C VAL A 36 -2.89 -0.08 0.64
N VAL A 37 -3.94 0.42 -0.01
CA VAL A 37 -3.81 1.49 -0.99
C VAL A 37 -4.14 2.78 -0.26
N ALA A 38 -3.23 3.73 -0.30
CA ALA A 38 -3.40 5.03 0.31
C ALA A 38 -3.21 6.12 -0.73
N ARG A 39 -3.93 7.21 -0.57
CA ARG A 39 -3.79 8.38 -1.42
C ARG A 39 -3.10 9.49 -0.66
N ILE A 40 -2.07 10.05 -1.27
CA ILE A 40 -1.37 11.23 -0.76
C ILE A 40 -1.45 12.27 -1.86
N GLY A 41 -2.22 13.35 -1.61
CA GLY A 41 -2.55 14.30 -2.65
C GLY A 41 -3.32 13.61 -3.77
N ASP A 42 -2.80 13.66 -5.00
CA ASP A 42 -3.44 13.04 -6.16
C ASP A 42 -2.87 11.67 -6.49
N GLU A 43 -1.97 11.16 -5.68
CA GLU A 43 -1.23 9.94 -5.99
C GLU A 43 -1.65 8.80 -5.09
N ALA A 44 -1.96 7.64 -5.70
CA ALA A 44 -2.26 6.42 -4.97
C ALA A 44 -0.99 5.57 -4.87
N THR A 45 -0.77 4.99 -3.71
CA THR A 45 0.40 4.14 -3.47
C THR A 45 -0.02 2.91 -2.68
N VAL A 46 0.72 1.81 -2.87
CA VAL A 46 0.54 0.56 -2.14
C VAL A 46 1.67 0.46 -1.12
N LYS A 47 1.32 0.36 0.15
CA LYS A 47 2.29 0.31 1.24
C LYS A 47 1.74 -0.51 2.39
N ARG A 48 2.61 -0.86 3.33
CA ARG A 48 2.19 -1.51 4.58
C ARG A 48 1.86 -0.43 5.60
N LEU A 49 0.69 -0.55 6.22
CA LEU A 49 0.27 0.38 7.26
C LEU A 49 0.99 0.04 8.56
N SER A 50 1.54 1.05 9.22
CA SER A 50 2.13 0.90 10.55
C SER A 50 1.57 1.97 11.47
N ARG A 51 1.10 1.56 12.65
CA ARG A 51 0.64 2.47 13.69
C ARG A 51 1.59 2.39 14.88
N ARG A 52 2.16 3.53 15.24
CA ARG A 52 3.07 3.62 16.39
C ARG A 52 2.74 4.89 17.17
N ASN A 53 2.39 4.74 18.43
CA ASN A 53 2.12 5.86 19.33
C ASN A 53 1.09 6.83 18.75
N GLY A 54 0.03 6.30 18.12
CA GLY A 54 -1.01 7.11 17.52
C GLY A 54 -0.65 7.72 16.17
N GLN A 55 0.56 7.50 15.68
CA GLN A 55 1.00 8.03 14.39
C GLN A 55 0.95 6.93 13.33
N ILE A 56 0.54 7.31 12.13
CA ILE A 56 0.43 6.40 10.99
C ILE A 56 1.64 6.58 10.08
N TRP A 57 2.26 5.46 9.75
CA TRP A 57 3.35 5.40 8.79
C TRP A 57 2.98 4.46 7.66
N LEU A 58 3.42 4.79 6.46
CA LEU A 58 3.29 3.93 5.28
C LEU A 58 4.67 3.39 4.97
N LEU A 59 4.83 2.08 5.16
CA LEU A 59 6.13 1.43 5.07
C LEU A 59 6.29 0.73 3.72
N PRO A 60 7.39 1.01 3.01
CA PRO A 60 7.74 0.20 1.85
C PRO A 60 8.30 -1.15 2.30
N GLU A 61 8.28 -2.12 1.40
CA GLU A 61 8.92 -3.41 1.57
C GLU A 61 10.14 -3.51 0.67
N ASN A 62 10.99 -2.49 0.77
CA ASN A 62 12.22 -2.38 -0.02
C ASN A 62 13.15 -1.42 0.72
N PRO A 63 14.36 -1.87 1.12
CA PRO A 63 15.25 -1.05 1.93
C PRO A 63 15.78 0.20 1.22
N THR A 64 15.65 0.29 -0.11
CA THR A 64 16.06 1.49 -0.84
C THR A 64 15.03 2.63 -0.74
N TYR A 65 13.86 2.36 -0.18
CA TYR A 65 12.80 3.36 -0.02
C TYR A 65 12.66 3.74 1.45
N GLN A 66 12.24 4.97 1.68
CA GLN A 66 12.04 5.48 3.05
C GLN A 66 10.58 5.34 3.47
N PRO A 67 10.32 5.14 4.78
CA PRO A 67 8.96 5.24 5.31
C PRO A 67 8.35 6.60 5.00
N ILE A 68 7.04 6.60 4.75
CA ILE A 68 6.29 7.81 4.44
C ILE A 68 5.42 8.16 5.64
N ASP A 69 5.47 9.43 6.08
CA ASP A 69 4.56 9.93 7.10
C ASP A 69 3.13 9.88 6.55
N GLY A 70 2.28 9.12 7.21
CA GLY A 70 0.91 8.90 6.75
C GLY A 70 -0.11 9.86 7.32
N SER A 71 0.31 10.93 8.01
CA SER A 71 -0.62 11.83 8.70
C SER A 71 -1.62 12.51 7.75
N GLU A 72 -1.24 12.72 6.49
CA GLU A 72 -2.11 13.33 5.49
C GLU A 72 -2.60 12.33 4.44
N ALA A 73 -2.30 11.06 4.63
CA ALA A 73 -2.74 10.02 3.72
C ALA A 73 -4.16 9.61 4.01
N VAL A 74 -4.89 9.29 2.95
CA VAL A 74 -6.25 8.75 3.04
C VAL A 74 -6.19 7.29 2.62
N ILE A 75 -6.65 6.40 3.48
CA ILE A 75 -6.74 4.98 3.14
C ILE A 75 -7.92 4.79 2.20
N ILE A 76 -7.63 4.24 1.02
CA ILE A 76 -8.64 3.96 -0.01
C ILE A 76 -9.17 2.55 0.13
N GLY A 77 -8.31 1.61 0.48
CA GLY A 77 -8.73 0.23 0.61
C GLY A 77 -7.64 -0.70 1.10
N LEU A 78 -8.05 -1.94 1.32
CA LEU A 78 -7.21 -3.03 1.79
C LEU A 78 -6.86 -3.94 0.62
N VAL A 79 -5.57 -4.25 0.46
CA VAL A 79 -5.14 -5.19 -0.57
C VAL A 79 -5.50 -6.60 -0.12
N LYS A 80 -6.31 -7.28 -0.93
CA LYS A 80 -6.81 -8.62 -0.64
C LYS A 80 -6.08 -9.71 -1.41
N ALA A 81 -5.54 -9.37 -2.58
CA ALA A 81 -4.88 -10.35 -3.44
C ALA A 81 -3.94 -9.64 -4.41
N VAL A 82 -2.97 -10.39 -4.91
CA VAL A 82 -2.07 -9.95 -5.97
C VAL A 82 -2.26 -10.90 -7.14
N VAL A 83 -2.40 -10.34 -8.34
CA VAL A 83 -2.57 -11.10 -9.57
C VAL A 83 -1.45 -10.76 -10.53
N ARG A 84 -0.80 -11.77 -11.05
CA ARG A 84 0.27 -11.63 -12.02
C ARG A 84 -0.01 -12.55 -13.21
N GLU A 85 0.06 -11.97 -14.39
CA GLU A 85 -0.11 -12.72 -15.61
C GLU A 85 1.27 -13.03 -16.22
N TYR A 86 1.39 -14.21 -16.78
CA TYR A 86 2.62 -14.65 -17.46
C TYR A 86 2.43 -14.71 -18.97
#